data_1bd27746e1d1757044d763254e8f45ac
#
_entry.id   1bd27746e1d1757044d763254e8f45ac
#
_cell.length_a   1.000
_cell.length_b   1.000
_cell.length_c   1.000
_cell.angle_alpha   90.00
_cell.angle_beta   90.00
_cell.angle_gamma   90.00
#
_symmetry.space_group_name_H-M   'P 1'
#
loop_
_entity.id
_entity.type
_entity.pdbx_description
1 polymer ?
#
loop_
_entity_poly.entity_id
_entity_poly.type
_entity_poly.pdbx_seq_one_letter_code
_entity_poly.pdbx_strand_id
1 'polypeptide(L)'
;MISIIYAKNNQNVIGKNNQLCWHHSEDLKFFKEKTLNSTIIMGRKTFESIGRPLPKRKNIVLSSIPIKDIETFTSLEDALTYTENNAFIIGGASIYNKCFKENIGDIIYETIVPDVVEIDESTIFINSIPSVYKHYYQTIQYNLVFNRYIKND
;
A
#
# COMPACT_ATOMS: atom_id res chain seq x y z
N MET A 1 14.75 2.57 -4.38
CA MET A 1 14.00 3.04 -3.21
C MET A 1 12.68 2.28 -3.10
N ILE A 2 12.37 1.82 -1.92
CA ILE A 2 11.14 1.08 -1.66
C ILE A 2 10.21 1.99 -0.87
N SER A 3 9.01 2.18 -1.39
CA SER A 3 7.99 3.02 -0.75
C SER A 3 6.78 2.17 -0.39
N ILE A 4 6.10 2.57 0.68
CA ILE A 4 4.83 1.97 1.11
C ILE A 4 3.76 3.03 0.92
N ILE A 5 2.64 2.67 0.30
CA ILE A 5 1.57 3.63 0.04
C ILE A 5 0.22 3.02 0.39
N TYR A 6 -0.58 3.75 1.18
CA TYR A 6 -1.91 3.30 1.58
C TYR A 6 -2.78 4.48 1.99
N ALA A 7 -4.07 4.19 2.09
CA ALA A 7 -5.05 5.10 2.70
C ALA A 7 -5.71 4.38 3.87
N LYS A 8 -5.95 5.10 4.95
CA LYS A 8 -6.65 4.60 6.13
C LYS A 8 -7.59 5.67 6.67
N ASN A 9 -8.52 5.25 7.52
CA ASN A 9 -9.32 6.21 8.28
C ASN A 9 -8.73 6.40 9.69
N ASN A 10 -9.39 7.18 10.51
CA ASN A 10 -8.93 7.45 11.89
C ASN A 10 -9.08 6.24 12.83
N GLN A 11 -9.72 5.18 12.37
CA GLN A 11 -9.86 3.92 13.11
C GLN A 11 -8.78 2.91 12.71
N ASN A 12 -7.81 3.31 11.88
CA ASN A 12 -6.76 2.45 11.30
C ASN A 12 -7.31 1.36 10.38
N VAL A 13 -8.50 1.57 9.82
CA VAL A 13 -9.12 0.65 8.86
C VAL A 13 -8.56 0.94 7.48
N ILE A 14 -8.19 -0.12 6.74
CA ILE A 14 -7.74 -0.02 5.35
C ILE A 14 -8.61 -0.82 4.39
N GLY A 15 -9.55 -1.58 4.88
CA GLY A 15 -10.44 -2.35 4.02
C GLY A 15 -11.48 -3.11 4.82
N LYS A 16 -12.43 -3.68 4.09
CA LYS A 16 -13.49 -4.51 4.63
C LYS A 16 -13.92 -5.47 3.54
N ASN A 17 -14.03 -6.77 3.85
CA ASN A 17 -14.33 -7.80 2.85
C ASN A 17 -13.37 -7.75 1.66
N ASN A 18 -12.07 -7.50 1.92
CA ASN A 18 -11.03 -7.40 0.88
C ASN A 18 -11.25 -6.29 -0.14
N GLN A 19 -12.01 -5.26 0.22
CA GLN A 19 -12.28 -4.09 -0.63
C GLN A 19 -12.08 -2.81 0.16
N LEU A 20 -11.90 -1.70 -0.55
CA LEU A 20 -11.88 -0.39 0.09
C LEU A 20 -13.29 -0.03 0.56
N CYS A 21 -13.38 0.67 1.70
CA CYS A 21 -14.63 1.09 2.31
C CYS A 21 -15.11 2.46 1.83
N TRP A 22 -14.29 3.15 1.05
CA TRP A 22 -14.55 4.53 0.62
C TRP A 22 -14.03 4.74 -0.79
N HIS A 23 -14.46 5.85 -1.39
CA HIS A 23 -14.00 6.27 -2.70
C HIS A 23 -13.68 7.76 -2.66
N HIS A 24 -12.41 8.10 -2.80
CA HIS A 24 -11.94 9.49 -2.88
C HIS A 24 -11.12 9.64 -4.15
N SER A 25 -11.68 10.33 -5.14
CA SER A 25 -11.03 10.49 -6.45
C SER A 25 -9.68 11.19 -6.35
N GLU A 26 -9.53 12.13 -5.42
CA GLU A 26 -8.27 12.84 -5.23
C GLU A 26 -7.17 11.94 -4.67
N ASP A 27 -7.52 10.98 -3.82
CA ASP A 27 -6.55 10.00 -3.33
C ASP A 27 -6.17 9.00 -4.42
N LEU A 28 -7.13 8.58 -5.24
CA LEU A 28 -6.84 7.70 -6.37
C LEU A 28 -5.94 8.39 -7.39
N LYS A 29 -6.14 9.68 -7.62
CA LYS A 29 -5.27 10.49 -8.49
C LYS A 29 -3.84 10.58 -7.92
N PHE A 30 -3.74 10.82 -6.61
CA PHE A 30 -2.45 10.86 -5.91
C PHE A 30 -1.72 9.52 -6.05
N PHE A 31 -2.42 8.41 -5.80
CA PHE A 31 -1.86 7.06 -5.94
C PHE A 31 -1.33 6.83 -7.36
N LYS A 32 -2.12 7.17 -8.35
CA LYS A 32 -1.74 7.00 -9.75
C LYS A 32 -0.49 7.82 -10.08
N GLU A 33 -0.46 9.09 -9.69
CA GLU A 33 0.68 9.97 -9.95
C GLU A 33 1.97 9.45 -9.31
N LYS A 34 1.87 8.92 -8.08
CA LYS A 34 3.04 8.41 -7.37
C LYS A 34 3.57 7.12 -7.98
N THR A 35 2.68 6.21 -8.34
CA THR A 35 3.08 4.86 -8.79
C THR A 35 3.34 4.73 -10.28
N LEU A 36 2.95 5.73 -11.07
CA LEU A 36 3.08 5.68 -12.53
C LEU A 36 4.54 5.46 -12.92
N ASN A 37 4.76 4.58 -13.90
CA ASN A 37 6.08 4.21 -14.42
C ASN A 37 7.02 3.57 -13.38
N SER A 38 6.46 3.08 -12.28
CA SER A 38 7.20 2.37 -11.23
C SER A 38 6.75 0.91 -11.18
N THR A 39 7.45 0.13 -10.37
CA THR A 39 7.03 -1.22 -10.02
C THR A 39 6.06 -1.15 -8.84
N ILE A 40 4.95 -1.89 -8.92
CA ILE A 40 4.03 -2.04 -7.79
C ILE A 40 4.02 -3.49 -7.34
N ILE A 41 4.09 -3.70 -6.03
CA ILE A 41 4.11 -5.02 -5.40
C ILE A 41 2.88 -5.16 -4.52
N MET A 42 2.14 -6.23 -4.71
CA MET A 42 0.89 -6.44 -3.98
C MET A 42 0.68 -7.91 -3.65
N GLY A 43 -0.14 -8.17 -2.65
CA GLY A 43 -0.60 -9.52 -2.36
C GLY A 43 -1.66 -9.97 -3.36
N ARG A 44 -1.91 -11.27 -3.39
CA ARG A 44 -2.87 -11.87 -4.32
C ARG A 44 -4.28 -11.32 -4.14
N LYS A 45 -4.75 -11.18 -2.88
CA LYS A 45 -6.10 -10.67 -2.62
C LYS A 45 -6.26 -9.23 -3.11
N THR A 46 -5.23 -8.42 -2.98
CA THR A 46 -5.24 -7.05 -3.50
C THR A 46 -5.35 -7.08 -5.03
N PHE A 47 -4.59 -7.94 -5.68
CA PHE A 47 -4.67 -8.09 -7.14
C PHE A 47 -6.07 -8.53 -7.59
N GLU A 48 -6.65 -9.51 -6.90
CA GLU A 48 -8.01 -9.97 -7.21
C GLU A 48 -9.05 -8.86 -7.01
N SER A 49 -8.87 -8.04 -5.98
CA SER A 49 -9.75 -6.89 -5.71
C SER A 49 -9.67 -5.84 -6.82
N ILE A 50 -8.46 -5.56 -7.31
CA ILE A 50 -8.27 -4.62 -8.42
C ILE A 50 -8.82 -5.20 -9.72
N GLY A 51 -8.70 -6.51 -9.91
CA GLY A 51 -9.27 -7.25 -11.02
C GLY A 51 -8.46 -7.28 -12.30
N ARG A 52 -7.41 -6.46 -12.41
CA ARG A 52 -6.55 -6.40 -13.59
C ARG A 52 -5.22 -5.75 -13.25
N PRO A 53 -4.17 -5.96 -14.05
CA PRO A 53 -2.92 -5.20 -13.88
C PRO A 53 -3.17 -3.71 -14.07
N LEU A 54 -2.53 -2.89 -13.23
CA LEU A 54 -2.62 -1.44 -13.40
C LEU A 54 -1.71 -1.01 -14.56
N PRO A 55 -2.23 -0.20 -15.51
CA PRO A 55 -1.46 0.17 -16.70
C PRO A 55 -0.29 1.09 -16.37
N LYS A 56 0.75 1.06 -17.23
CA LYS A 56 1.96 1.89 -17.13
C LYS A 56 2.75 1.69 -15.85
N ARG A 57 2.60 0.52 -15.24
CA ARG A 57 3.34 0.10 -14.04
C ARG A 57 3.70 -1.35 -14.20
N LYS A 58 4.85 -1.74 -13.66
CA LYS A 58 5.20 -3.15 -13.62
C LYS A 58 4.49 -3.77 -12.42
N ASN A 59 3.58 -4.69 -12.68
CA ASN A 59 2.77 -5.32 -11.63
C ASN A 59 3.46 -6.61 -11.17
N ILE A 60 3.76 -6.70 -9.88
CA ILE A 60 4.30 -7.89 -9.24
C ILE A 60 3.32 -8.32 -8.17
N VAL A 61 2.94 -9.60 -8.19
CA VAL A 61 2.00 -10.15 -7.22
C VAL A 61 2.68 -11.24 -6.40
N LEU A 62 2.53 -11.17 -5.09
CA LEU A 62 3.00 -12.21 -4.19
C LEU A 62 1.94 -13.29 -4.11
N SER A 63 2.28 -14.48 -4.60
CA SER A 63 1.34 -15.60 -4.69
C SER A 63 2.12 -16.92 -4.68
N SER A 64 1.57 -17.92 -3.99
CA SER A 64 2.12 -19.28 -4.01
C SER A 64 1.79 -20.01 -5.30
N ILE A 65 0.84 -19.49 -6.07
CA ILE A 65 0.39 -20.08 -7.34
C ILE A 65 0.66 -19.07 -8.46
N PRO A 66 1.27 -19.49 -9.59
CA PRO A 66 1.48 -18.59 -10.72
C PRO A 66 0.16 -18.01 -11.23
N ILE A 67 0.21 -16.77 -11.68
CA ILE A 67 -0.92 -16.08 -12.30
C ILE A 67 -0.55 -15.81 -13.74
N LYS A 68 -1.43 -16.16 -14.68
CA LYS A 68 -1.17 -16.00 -16.11
C LYS A 68 -0.88 -14.55 -16.46
N ASP A 69 0.20 -14.33 -17.22
CA ASP A 69 0.63 -13.02 -17.72
C ASP A 69 1.03 -12.01 -16.64
N ILE A 70 1.23 -12.48 -15.40
CA ILE A 70 1.62 -11.63 -14.28
C ILE A 70 2.92 -12.17 -13.67
N GLU A 71 3.85 -11.26 -13.38
CA GLU A 71 5.08 -11.60 -12.66
C GLU A 71 4.71 -11.91 -11.20
N THR A 72 5.03 -13.14 -10.75
CA THR A 72 4.72 -13.56 -9.39
C THR A 72 5.97 -14.02 -8.65
N PHE A 73 5.97 -13.80 -7.34
CA PHE A 73 6.99 -14.29 -6.42
C PHE A 73 6.29 -14.88 -5.21
N THR A 74 6.92 -15.85 -4.56
CA THR A 74 6.35 -16.47 -3.36
C THR A 74 6.65 -15.70 -2.10
N SER A 75 7.64 -14.80 -2.12
CA SER A 75 8.02 -13.99 -0.95
C SER A 75 8.25 -12.54 -1.33
N LEU A 76 8.04 -11.65 -0.36
CA LEU A 76 8.34 -10.23 -0.51
C LEU A 76 9.83 -10.02 -0.76
N GLU A 77 10.67 -10.75 -0.04
CA GLU A 77 12.13 -10.64 -0.14
C GLU A 77 12.59 -10.93 -1.57
N ASP A 78 12.08 -11.97 -2.20
CA ASP A 78 12.45 -12.32 -3.57
C ASP A 78 11.97 -11.24 -4.56
N ALA A 79 10.76 -10.73 -4.36
CA ALA A 79 10.24 -9.65 -5.21
C ALA A 79 11.09 -8.40 -5.11
N LEU A 80 11.52 -8.03 -3.90
CA LEU A 80 12.36 -6.85 -3.68
C LEU A 80 13.76 -7.02 -4.28
N THR A 81 14.32 -8.23 -4.19
CA THR A 81 15.62 -8.53 -4.79
C THR A 81 15.57 -8.42 -6.32
N TYR A 82 14.45 -8.83 -6.90
CA TYR A 82 14.24 -8.77 -8.35
C TYR A 82 14.07 -7.32 -8.86
N THR A 83 13.55 -6.43 -8.02
CA THR A 83 13.20 -5.07 -8.43
C THR A 83 14.43 -4.20 -8.53
N GLU A 84 14.65 -3.61 -9.71
CA GLU A 84 15.83 -2.77 -9.99
C GLU A 84 15.58 -1.27 -9.76
N ASN A 85 14.34 -0.84 -9.87
CA ASN A 85 13.96 0.57 -9.80
C ASN A 85 13.11 0.84 -8.56
N ASN A 86 12.46 2.01 -8.55
CA ASN A 86 11.54 2.35 -7.49
C ASN A 86 10.37 1.37 -7.44
N ALA A 87 10.09 0.88 -6.26
CA ALA A 87 8.97 -0.02 -6.03
C ALA A 87 8.04 0.57 -4.98
N PHE A 88 6.74 0.37 -5.20
CA PHE A 88 5.70 0.74 -4.25
C PHE A 88 4.99 -0.51 -3.76
N ILE A 89 4.94 -0.69 -2.46
CA ILE A 89 4.15 -1.76 -1.83
C ILE A 89 2.74 -1.21 -1.64
N ILE A 90 1.75 -1.83 -2.28
CA ILE A 90 0.39 -1.30 -2.37
C ILE A 90 -0.66 -2.14 -1.63
N GLY A 91 -0.23 -3.13 -0.84
CA GLY A 91 -1.15 -3.87 0.03
C GLY A 91 -1.11 -5.37 -0.17
N GLY A 92 -1.87 -6.10 0.58
CA GLY A 92 -2.76 -5.64 1.66
C GLY A 92 -2.15 -5.58 3.04
N ALA A 93 -3.01 -5.68 4.04
CA ALA A 93 -2.62 -5.51 5.44
C ALA A 93 -1.49 -6.43 5.89
N SER A 94 -1.53 -7.69 5.50
CA SER A 94 -0.50 -8.64 5.90
C SER A 94 0.89 -8.22 5.40
N ILE A 95 0.95 -7.67 4.19
CA ILE A 95 2.20 -7.20 3.62
C ILE A 95 2.64 -5.90 4.28
N TYR A 96 1.73 -4.94 4.48
CA TYR A 96 2.04 -3.71 5.20
C TYR A 96 2.57 -3.99 6.60
N ASN A 97 1.89 -4.87 7.34
CA ASN A 97 2.26 -5.18 8.70
C ASN A 97 3.58 -5.95 8.77
N LYS A 98 3.88 -6.79 7.79
CA LYS A 98 5.19 -7.42 7.65
C LYS A 98 6.28 -6.39 7.43
N CYS A 99 6.04 -5.43 6.54
CA CYS A 99 6.99 -4.34 6.29
C CYS A 99 7.26 -3.54 7.55
N PHE A 100 6.20 -3.21 8.30
CA PHE A 100 6.36 -2.46 9.55
C PHE A 100 7.13 -3.25 10.60
N LYS A 101 6.83 -4.54 10.74
CA LYS A 101 7.52 -5.40 11.70
C LYS A 101 9.00 -5.54 11.40
N GLU A 102 9.37 -5.58 10.13
CA GLU A 102 10.75 -5.82 9.69
C GLU A 102 11.46 -4.54 9.24
N ASN A 103 10.81 -3.39 9.38
CA ASN A 103 11.35 -2.08 8.97
C ASN A 103 11.75 -2.05 7.49
N ILE A 104 10.94 -2.67 6.65
CA ILE A 104 11.11 -2.65 5.20
C ILE A 104 10.43 -1.41 4.64
N GLY A 105 11.13 -0.70 3.77
CA GLY A 105 10.64 0.51 3.13
C GLY A 105 11.42 1.73 3.56
N ASP A 106 11.67 2.61 2.61
CA ASP A 106 12.41 3.85 2.84
C ASP A 106 11.48 5.02 3.15
N ILE A 107 10.34 5.05 2.46
CA ILE A 107 9.34 6.12 2.59
C ILE A 107 7.95 5.50 2.75
N ILE A 108 7.13 6.13 3.59
CA ILE A 108 5.72 5.77 3.73
C ILE A 108 4.89 6.97 3.28
N TYR A 109 3.98 6.72 2.34
CA TYR A 109 2.95 7.67 1.90
C TYR A 109 1.62 7.23 2.51
N GLU A 110 1.13 8.00 3.45
CA GLU A 110 -0.11 7.68 4.17
C GLU A 110 -1.16 8.74 3.89
N THR A 111 -2.33 8.32 3.41
CA THR A 111 -3.49 9.20 3.32
C THR A 111 -4.45 8.83 4.44
N ILE A 112 -4.95 9.83 5.17
CA ILE A 112 -6.00 9.62 6.16
C ILE A 112 -7.29 10.22 5.61
N VAL A 113 -8.31 9.36 5.51
CA VAL A 113 -9.65 9.76 5.05
C VAL A 113 -10.56 10.02 6.24
N PRO A 114 -11.57 10.92 6.10
CA PRO A 114 -12.46 11.25 7.21
C PRO A 114 -13.56 10.23 7.47
N ASP A 115 -13.71 9.26 6.60
CA ASP A 115 -14.79 8.27 6.65
C ASP A 115 -14.76 7.45 7.94
N VAL A 116 -15.94 7.18 8.47
CA VAL A 116 -16.11 6.29 9.63
C VAL A 116 -16.69 4.98 9.12
N VAL A 117 -16.12 3.88 9.56
CA VAL A 117 -16.50 2.55 9.13
C VAL A 117 -17.07 1.77 10.31
N GLU A 118 -18.17 1.05 10.08
CA GLU A 118 -18.69 0.12 11.07
C GLU A 118 -17.73 -1.07 11.16
N ILE A 119 -17.23 -1.33 12.37
CA ILE A 119 -16.24 -2.38 12.60
C ILE A 119 -16.95 -3.70 12.86
N ASP A 120 -16.59 -4.72 12.11
CA ASP A 120 -17.03 -6.09 12.32
C ASP A 120 -15.87 -7.06 12.03
N GLU A 121 -16.16 -8.35 11.96
CA GLU A 121 -15.13 -9.38 11.76
C GLU A 121 -14.46 -9.32 10.37
N SER A 122 -15.06 -8.64 9.40
CA SER A 122 -14.50 -8.48 8.06
C SER A 122 -13.62 -7.23 7.92
N THR A 123 -13.55 -6.41 8.96
CA THR A 123 -12.76 -5.17 8.97
C THR A 123 -11.28 -5.48 9.02
N ILE A 124 -10.52 -4.80 8.16
CA ILE A 124 -9.08 -5.01 8.02
C ILE A 124 -8.35 -3.76 8.51
N PHE A 125 -7.41 -3.96 9.45
CA PHE A 125 -6.66 -2.88 10.08
C PHE A 125 -5.19 -2.89 9.66
N ILE A 126 -4.59 -1.69 9.66
CA ILE A 126 -3.14 -1.54 9.52
C ILE A 126 -2.55 -1.24 10.90
N ASN A 127 -1.36 -1.78 11.16
CA ASN A 127 -0.64 -1.51 12.41
C ASN A 127 -0.09 -0.09 12.43
N SER A 128 0.31 0.36 13.60
CA SER A 128 0.95 1.67 13.75
C SER A 128 2.30 1.71 13.04
N ILE A 129 2.63 2.87 12.51
CA ILE A 129 3.92 3.10 11.87
C ILE A 129 5.03 2.95 12.91
N PRO A 130 6.09 2.15 12.62
CA PRO A 130 7.19 1.98 13.57
C PRO A 130 7.93 3.27 13.87
N SER A 131 8.51 3.36 15.07
CA SER A 131 9.22 4.55 15.53
C SER A 131 10.47 4.90 14.73
N VAL A 132 11.00 3.97 13.93
CA VAL A 132 12.14 4.24 13.05
C VAL A 132 11.78 5.18 11.89
N TYR A 133 10.50 5.38 11.64
CA TYR A 133 10.03 6.30 10.61
C TYR A 133 9.71 7.64 11.21
N LYS A 134 10.22 8.70 10.60
CA LYS A 134 9.99 10.07 11.04
C LYS A 134 9.01 10.77 10.11
N HIS A 135 7.98 11.36 10.68
CA HIS A 135 7.02 12.20 9.95
C HIS A 135 7.73 13.49 9.52
N TYR A 136 7.74 13.76 8.23
CA TYR A 136 8.46 14.93 7.72
C TYR A 136 7.64 15.84 6.81
N TYR A 137 6.44 15.43 6.40
CA TYR A 137 5.60 16.20 5.51
C TYR A 137 4.13 15.90 5.78
N GLN A 138 3.32 16.94 5.76
CA GLN A 138 1.87 16.80 5.84
C GLN A 138 1.21 17.91 5.02
N THR A 139 0.19 17.54 4.26
CA THR A 139 -0.69 18.52 3.63
C THR A 139 -2.13 18.06 3.82
N ILE A 140 -3.04 19.04 3.91
CA ILE A 140 -4.47 18.78 4.09
C ILE A 140 -5.19 19.41 2.90
N GLN A 141 -5.83 18.60 2.07
CA GLN A 141 -6.59 19.04 0.90
C GLN A 141 -7.78 18.11 0.70
N TYR A 142 -8.88 18.65 0.20
CA TYR A 142 -10.07 17.84 -0.12
C TYR A 142 -10.59 17.04 1.07
N ASN A 143 -10.39 17.55 2.28
CA ASN A 143 -10.73 16.86 3.52
C ASN A 143 -9.92 15.57 3.74
N LEU A 144 -8.79 15.44 3.06
CA LEU A 144 -7.86 14.32 3.20
C LEU A 144 -6.56 14.83 3.80
N VAL A 145 -5.92 13.99 4.61
CA VAL A 145 -4.61 14.30 5.19
C VAL A 145 -3.58 13.42 4.47
N PHE A 146 -2.61 14.06 3.81
CA PHE A 146 -1.53 13.34 3.12
C PHE A 146 -0.26 13.48 3.94
N ASN A 147 0.24 12.37 4.46
CA ASN A 147 1.44 12.31 5.30
C ASN A 147 2.57 11.58 4.57
N ARG A 148 3.79 11.99 4.85
CA ARG A 148 5.00 11.26 4.42
C ARG A 148 5.89 11.03 5.61
N TYR A 149 6.43 9.81 5.68
CA TYR A 149 7.38 9.39 6.70
C TYR A 149 8.62 8.85 6.02
N ILE A 150 9.78 9.11 6.60
CA ILE A 150 11.05 8.61 6.08
C ILE A 150 11.73 7.80 7.17
N LYS A 151 12.35 6.68 6.77
CA LYS A 151 13.06 5.85 7.72
C LYS A 151 14.32 6.57 8.18
N ASN A 152 14.48 6.63 9.49
CA ASN A 152 15.59 7.29 10.14
C ASN A 152 16.66 6.24 10.43
N ASP A 153 17.86 6.44 9.90
CA ASP A 153 18.98 5.51 10.10
C ASP A 153 19.70 5.76 11.41
#